data_35455c5806c0fe52ee081348d08a3b56
#
_entry.id   35455c5806c0fe52ee081348d08a3b56
#
_cell.length_a   1.000
_cell.length_b   1.000
_cell.length_c   1.000
_cell.angle_alpha   90.00
_cell.angle_beta   90.00
_cell.angle_gamma   90.00
#
_symmetry.space_group_name_H-M   'P 1'
#
loop_
_entity.id
_entity.type
_entity.pdbx_description
1 polymer ?
#
loop_
_entity_poly.entity_id
_entity_poly.type
_entity_poly.pdbx_seq_one_letter_code
_entity_poly.pdbx_strand_id
1 'polypeptide(L)'
;VTKPKGAENINMIAEILSTGDEIRSGSLIDSNSAYIARKLEEIGLEIVRHSCVGDSVESISQILLEIGKRADIAVVTGGLGPTLDDLSAVAAAQAGHVPVEYSALATQSIDAFFKSRNFPMNPSNKKQAMLPMGSKCLMNPVGTAPGFLIKIGQCDFYFLPGVPFEMRRMLEDQVTPRILKKQGNKATCLVKTISTFGLTESATGERIEETNDMFPEIRVGLRAKFPEIQVKLYGRSVNEDTLKQNMAIIEKYVQEKLGRKIFSLEGEAMEAVVGRLLRQKGAGLALAESCTGGLIAHRLTEISGSSDYFLFSGVTYSNAAKVKVLGVSENGLLKYGAVHEKIAAQMAVGAQKIAGATYGLSTTGIAGPGGGTQEKSVGTVCIGLATPEKVITGKYHFPFGQRWMNKSIFAMKALDLLRRELLKTQQG
;
A
#
# COMPACT_ATOMS: atom_id res chain seq x y z
N VAL A 1 8.22 33.46 6.59
CA VAL A 1 9.44 32.73 6.99
C VAL A 1 10.42 32.89 5.83
N THR A 2 11.46 33.71 6.02
CA THR A 2 12.52 34.00 5.03
C THR A 2 13.42 32.77 4.91
N LYS A 3 13.56 32.24 3.68
CA LYS A 3 14.50 31.15 3.36
C LYS A 3 15.94 31.55 3.69
N PRO A 4 16.76 30.66 4.27
CA PRO A 4 18.20 30.92 4.44
C PRO A 4 18.86 31.04 3.06
N LYS A 5 19.61 32.11 2.85
CA LYS A 5 20.47 32.34 1.66
C LYS A 5 21.62 31.33 1.70
N GLY A 6 21.68 30.42 0.69
CA GLY A 6 22.88 29.61 0.48
C GLY A 6 22.69 28.13 0.11
N ALA A 7 21.46 27.59 0.13
CA ALA A 7 21.21 26.24 -0.43
C ALA A 7 20.73 26.41 -1.88
N GLU A 8 21.56 26.06 -2.86
CA GLU A 8 21.09 25.85 -4.22
C GLU A 8 19.92 24.86 -4.16
N ASN A 9 18.77 25.28 -4.70
CA ASN A 9 17.53 24.49 -4.72
C ASN A 9 17.75 23.27 -5.61
N ILE A 10 18.25 22.18 -5.06
CA ILE A 10 18.50 20.91 -5.76
C ILE A 10 17.18 20.15 -6.00
N ASN A 11 16.05 20.61 -5.45
CA ASN A 11 14.77 19.93 -5.50
C ASN A 11 13.98 20.31 -6.76
N MET A 12 13.80 19.34 -7.67
CA MET A 12 12.77 19.46 -8.70
C MET A 12 11.40 19.35 -8.02
N ILE A 13 10.53 20.31 -8.32
CA ILE A 13 9.17 20.37 -7.81
C ILE A 13 8.25 19.59 -8.74
N ALA A 14 7.45 18.69 -8.17
CA ALA A 14 6.47 17.94 -8.92
C ALA A 14 5.03 18.20 -8.43
N GLU A 15 4.09 18.17 -9.36
CA GLU A 15 2.64 18.18 -9.08
C GLU A 15 1.96 16.99 -9.74
N ILE A 16 0.83 16.59 -9.18
CA ILE A 16 0.00 15.50 -9.69
C ILE A 16 -1.38 16.04 -10.00
N LEU A 17 -1.90 15.69 -11.17
CA LEU A 17 -3.24 16.07 -11.61
C LEU A 17 -4.03 14.82 -11.97
N SER A 18 -5.20 14.66 -11.35
CA SER A 18 -6.19 13.65 -11.72
C SER A 18 -7.30 14.31 -12.53
N THR A 19 -7.69 13.69 -13.64
CA THR A 19 -8.88 14.09 -14.42
C THR A 19 -9.95 13.02 -14.31
N GLY A 20 -11.19 13.42 -14.22
CA GLY A 20 -12.37 12.55 -14.13
C GLY A 20 -13.44 13.09 -13.18
N ASP A 21 -14.66 13.12 -13.63
CA ASP A 21 -15.80 13.56 -12.81
C ASP A 21 -16.05 12.63 -11.63
N GLU A 22 -15.80 11.32 -11.77
CA GLU A 22 -15.92 10.32 -10.71
C GLU A 22 -14.89 10.53 -9.58
N ILE A 23 -13.68 11.00 -9.92
CA ILE A 23 -12.65 11.34 -8.94
C ILE A 23 -13.01 12.66 -8.26
N ARG A 24 -13.36 13.68 -9.06
CA ARG A 24 -13.75 15.00 -8.57
C ARG A 24 -14.95 14.96 -7.62
N SER A 25 -15.94 14.13 -7.94
CA SER A 25 -17.14 13.95 -7.10
C SER A 25 -16.92 13.06 -5.87
N GLY A 26 -15.77 12.36 -5.77
CA GLY A 26 -15.50 11.39 -4.71
C GLY A 26 -16.23 10.06 -4.87
N SER A 27 -16.85 9.80 -6.03
CA SER A 27 -17.48 8.51 -6.33
C SER A 27 -16.45 7.39 -6.47
N LEU A 28 -15.23 7.74 -6.87
CA LEU A 28 -14.08 6.86 -6.92
C LEU A 28 -12.91 7.45 -6.11
N ILE A 29 -12.25 6.62 -5.32
CA ILE A 29 -11.06 7.02 -4.55
C ILE A 29 -9.86 7.15 -5.50
N ASP A 30 -9.18 8.30 -5.47
CA ASP A 30 -7.96 8.53 -6.25
C ASP A 30 -6.76 7.73 -5.70
N SER A 31 -6.68 6.48 -6.10
CA SER A 31 -5.56 5.60 -5.76
C SER A 31 -4.32 5.87 -6.64
N ASN A 32 -4.52 6.46 -7.83
CA ASN A 32 -3.45 6.75 -8.78
C ASN A 32 -2.53 7.85 -8.26
N SER A 33 -3.10 8.99 -7.86
CA SER A 33 -2.29 10.10 -7.31
C SER A 33 -1.50 9.67 -6.09
N ALA A 34 -2.08 8.87 -5.20
CA ALA A 34 -1.37 8.33 -4.04
C ALA A 34 -0.19 7.41 -4.44
N TYR A 35 -0.34 6.62 -5.51
CA TYR A 35 0.73 5.77 -6.02
C TYR A 35 1.83 6.60 -6.70
N ILE A 36 1.44 7.53 -7.58
CA ILE A 36 2.35 8.42 -8.30
C ILE A 36 3.19 9.22 -7.30
N ALA A 37 2.56 9.84 -6.29
CA ALA A 37 3.26 10.62 -5.27
C ALA A 37 4.35 9.80 -4.59
N ARG A 38 4.01 8.61 -4.11
CA ARG A 38 4.97 7.73 -3.47
C ARG A 38 6.15 7.41 -4.38
N LYS A 39 5.90 7.08 -5.65
CA LYS A 39 6.95 6.73 -6.61
C LYS A 39 7.84 7.92 -6.96
N LEU A 40 7.29 9.10 -7.07
CA LEU A 40 8.07 10.32 -7.33
C LEU A 40 8.89 10.74 -6.09
N GLU A 41 8.35 10.59 -4.88
CA GLU A 41 9.12 10.79 -3.64
C GLU A 41 10.27 9.78 -3.49
N GLU A 42 10.06 8.51 -3.89
CA GLU A 42 11.10 7.46 -3.88
C GLU A 42 12.32 7.85 -4.75
N ILE A 43 12.12 8.65 -5.80
CA ILE A 43 13.21 9.16 -6.66
C ILE A 43 13.59 10.61 -6.33
N GLY A 44 13.11 11.13 -5.20
CA GLY A 44 13.55 12.40 -4.63
C GLY A 44 12.93 13.65 -5.22
N LEU A 45 11.74 13.58 -5.83
CA LEU A 45 10.99 14.79 -6.14
C LEU A 45 10.22 15.28 -4.92
N GLU A 46 10.10 16.58 -4.80
CA GLU A 46 9.22 17.21 -3.83
C GLU A 46 7.82 17.35 -4.43
N ILE A 47 6.85 16.62 -3.88
CA ILE A 47 5.46 16.74 -4.30
C ILE A 47 4.82 17.90 -3.54
N VAL A 48 4.54 18.99 -4.23
CA VAL A 48 4.02 20.20 -3.59
C VAL A 48 2.49 20.29 -3.64
N ARG A 49 1.84 19.59 -4.60
CA ARG A 49 0.38 19.63 -4.74
C ARG A 49 -0.18 18.43 -5.47
N HIS A 50 -1.34 18.00 -5.04
CA HIS A 50 -2.28 17.16 -5.79
C HIS A 50 -3.49 18.02 -6.18
N SER A 51 -3.88 17.96 -7.45
CA SER A 51 -5.07 18.63 -7.98
C SER A 51 -6.00 17.60 -8.64
N CYS A 52 -7.29 17.85 -8.58
CA CYS A 52 -8.30 17.05 -9.27
C CYS A 52 -9.25 17.97 -9.99
N VAL A 53 -9.53 17.70 -11.27
CA VAL A 53 -10.50 18.44 -12.09
C VAL A 53 -11.43 17.48 -12.81
N GLY A 54 -12.65 17.95 -13.11
CA GLY A 54 -13.61 17.20 -13.92
C GLY A 54 -13.27 17.23 -15.41
N ASP A 55 -14.10 16.55 -16.20
CA ASP A 55 -13.92 16.34 -17.63
C ASP A 55 -14.40 17.58 -18.43
N SER A 56 -13.62 18.67 -18.34
CA SER A 56 -13.81 19.92 -19.10
C SER A 56 -12.46 20.36 -19.68
N VAL A 57 -12.45 20.61 -20.99
CA VAL A 57 -11.24 21.07 -21.69
C VAL A 57 -10.72 22.36 -21.07
N GLU A 58 -11.62 23.31 -20.77
CA GLU A 58 -11.28 24.61 -20.18
C GLU A 58 -10.65 24.45 -18.81
N SER A 59 -11.29 23.64 -17.94
CA SER A 59 -10.81 23.42 -16.57
C SER A 59 -9.46 22.71 -16.55
N ILE A 60 -9.29 21.65 -17.37
CA ILE A 60 -8.02 20.93 -17.50
C ILE A 60 -6.96 21.87 -18.09
N SER A 61 -7.25 22.60 -19.16
CA SER A 61 -6.29 23.51 -19.80
C SER A 61 -5.82 24.61 -18.83
N GLN A 62 -6.74 25.19 -18.06
CA GLN A 62 -6.40 26.23 -17.09
C GLN A 62 -5.45 25.72 -16.01
N ILE A 63 -5.74 24.56 -15.39
CA ILE A 63 -4.88 24.00 -14.35
C ILE A 63 -3.50 23.59 -14.90
N LEU A 64 -3.42 23.11 -16.15
CA LEU A 64 -2.15 22.81 -16.81
C LEU A 64 -1.30 24.08 -16.97
N LEU A 65 -1.88 25.22 -17.37
CA LEU A 65 -1.20 26.51 -17.46
C LEU A 65 -0.71 27.01 -16.09
N GLU A 66 -1.49 26.79 -15.03
CA GLU A 66 -1.11 27.15 -13.67
C GLU A 66 0.07 26.30 -13.18
N ILE A 67 0.03 24.98 -13.37
CA ILE A 67 1.10 24.05 -13.02
C ILE A 67 2.37 24.39 -13.83
N GLY A 68 2.20 24.70 -15.13
CA GLY A 68 3.28 25.03 -16.03
C GLY A 68 4.14 26.23 -15.60
N LYS A 69 3.64 27.09 -14.71
CA LYS A 69 4.37 28.26 -14.18
C LYS A 69 5.18 27.97 -12.93
N ARG A 70 4.90 26.87 -12.21
CA ARG A 70 5.46 26.67 -10.86
C ARG A 70 6.12 25.30 -10.65
N ALA A 71 5.78 24.28 -11.43
CA ALA A 71 6.38 22.94 -11.30
C ALA A 71 7.42 22.66 -12.39
N ASP A 72 8.35 21.76 -12.12
CA ASP A 72 9.34 21.27 -13.09
C ASP A 72 8.82 20.03 -13.82
N ILE A 73 8.01 19.24 -13.10
CA ILE A 73 7.41 17.98 -13.54
C ILE A 73 5.95 17.95 -13.12
N ALA A 74 5.09 17.44 -13.99
CA ALA A 74 3.74 17.07 -13.61
C ALA A 74 3.38 15.69 -14.17
N VAL A 75 2.69 14.88 -13.38
CA VAL A 75 2.10 13.63 -13.84
C VAL A 75 0.58 13.79 -13.82
N VAL A 76 -0.02 13.61 -14.98
CA VAL A 76 -1.48 13.69 -15.18
C VAL A 76 -2.01 12.28 -15.39
N THR A 77 -3.07 11.88 -14.69
CA THR A 77 -3.71 10.57 -14.83
C THR A 77 -5.19 10.69 -15.12
N GLY A 78 -5.67 10.00 -16.16
CA GLY A 78 -7.06 10.02 -16.63
C GLY A 78 -7.27 10.73 -17.96
N GLY A 79 -8.45 10.55 -18.52
CA GLY A 79 -8.92 11.23 -19.74
C GLY A 79 -8.19 10.89 -21.04
N LEU A 80 -7.60 9.66 -21.14
CA LEU A 80 -6.91 9.14 -22.33
C LEU A 80 -7.65 7.98 -23.01
N GLY A 81 -8.83 7.65 -22.57
CA GLY A 81 -9.66 6.59 -23.13
C GLY A 81 -10.28 6.97 -24.49
N PRO A 82 -11.12 6.08 -25.04
CA PRO A 82 -11.75 6.27 -26.34
C PRO A 82 -13.11 6.99 -26.27
N THR A 83 -13.57 7.41 -25.09
CA THR A 83 -14.91 7.96 -24.88
C THR A 83 -14.96 9.48 -25.11
N LEU A 84 -16.13 10.08 -25.12
CA LEU A 84 -16.28 11.51 -25.42
C LEU A 84 -15.75 12.42 -24.30
N ASP A 85 -15.79 11.94 -23.08
CA ASP A 85 -15.30 12.56 -21.85
C ASP A 85 -13.79 12.44 -21.64
N ASP A 86 -13.08 11.65 -22.47
CA ASP A 86 -11.61 11.59 -22.46
C ASP A 86 -11.02 12.83 -23.17
N LEU A 87 -10.76 13.89 -22.44
CA LEU A 87 -10.42 15.21 -22.96
C LEU A 87 -8.97 15.67 -22.70
N SER A 88 -8.16 14.85 -22.00
CA SER A 88 -6.83 15.25 -21.56
C SER A 88 -5.88 15.63 -22.71
N ALA A 89 -5.92 14.93 -23.84
CA ALA A 89 -5.10 15.26 -25.01
C ALA A 89 -5.48 16.61 -25.66
N VAL A 90 -6.78 16.86 -25.79
CA VAL A 90 -7.30 18.12 -26.35
C VAL A 90 -6.97 19.30 -25.43
N ALA A 91 -7.18 19.15 -24.13
CA ALA A 91 -6.87 20.18 -23.14
C ALA A 91 -5.35 20.48 -23.07
N ALA A 92 -4.51 19.45 -23.17
CA ALA A 92 -3.06 19.63 -23.22
C ALA A 92 -2.61 20.36 -24.49
N ALA A 93 -3.23 20.06 -25.65
CA ALA A 93 -2.97 20.75 -26.89
C ALA A 93 -3.36 22.24 -26.81
N GLN A 94 -4.53 22.53 -26.23
CA GLN A 94 -5.00 23.90 -25.98
C GLN A 94 -4.03 24.65 -25.05
N ALA A 95 -3.63 24.06 -23.93
CA ALA A 95 -2.70 24.69 -22.98
C ALA A 95 -1.30 24.87 -23.58
N GLY A 96 -0.89 23.97 -24.46
CA GLY A 96 0.39 24.06 -25.21
C GLY A 96 0.36 24.95 -26.44
N HIS A 97 -0.80 25.51 -26.80
CA HIS A 97 -1.03 26.29 -28.04
C HIS A 97 -0.61 25.53 -29.29
N VAL A 98 -0.89 24.24 -29.36
CA VAL A 98 -0.60 23.36 -30.50
C VAL A 98 -1.87 22.64 -30.95
N PRO A 99 -1.98 22.23 -32.23
CA PRO A 99 -3.08 21.40 -32.66
C PRO A 99 -2.93 19.96 -32.16
N VAL A 100 -4.04 19.21 -32.17
CA VAL A 100 -4.04 17.75 -31.99
C VAL A 100 -3.77 17.12 -33.35
N GLU A 101 -2.87 16.17 -33.42
CA GLU A 101 -2.49 15.45 -34.64
C GLU A 101 -2.50 13.93 -34.45
N TYR A 102 -2.59 13.21 -35.54
CA TYR A 102 -2.57 11.76 -35.55
C TYR A 102 -1.15 11.23 -35.38
N SER A 103 -0.93 10.47 -34.30
CA SER A 103 0.38 9.88 -34.01
C SER A 103 0.49 8.46 -34.58
N ALA A 104 1.39 8.26 -35.53
CA ALA A 104 1.66 6.94 -36.10
C ALA A 104 2.16 5.94 -35.06
N LEU A 105 3.00 6.38 -34.10
CA LEU A 105 3.49 5.55 -33.01
C LEU A 105 2.36 5.11 -32.06
N ALA A 106 1.46 6.04 -31.73
CA ALA A 106 0.30 5.73 -30.89
C ALA A 106 -0.60 4.68 -31.59
N THR A 107 -0.86 4.87 -32.89
CA THR A 107 -1.64 3.91 -33.69
C THR A 107 -0.99 2.53 -33.70
N GLN A 108 0.31 2.47 -33.96
CA GLN A 108 1.05 1.20 -33.95
C GLN A 108 0.93 0.49 -32.59
N SER A 109 0.96 1.24 -31.49
CA SER A 109 0.78 0.69 -30.13
C SER A 109 -0.61 0.08 -29.95
N ILE A 110 -1.64 0.82 -30.36
CA ILE A 110 -3.05 0.39 -30.26
C ILE A 110 -3.28 -0.86 -31.13
N ASP A 111 -2.82 -0.84 -32.38
CA ASP A 111 -2.93 -1.98 -33.29
C ASP A 111 -2.22 -3.23 -32.75
N ALA A 112 -1.02 -3.07 -32.21
CA ALA A 112 -0.27 -4.17 -31.63
C ALA A 112 -1.00 -4.79 -30.42
N PHE A 113 -1.63 -3.97 -29.60
CA PHE A 113 -2.41 -4.44 -28.46
C PHE A 113 -3.61 -5.28 -28.90
N PHE A 114 -4.40 -4.82 -29.87
CA PHE A 114 -5.58 -5.55 -30.37
C PHE A 114 -5.18 -6.83 -31.11
N LYS A 115 -4.13 -6.78 -31.95
CA LYS A 115 -3.60 -7.96 -32.66
C LYS A 115 -3.12 -9.04 -31.71
N SER A 116 -2.41 -8.67 -30.65
CA SER A 116 -1.87 -9.64 -29.68
C SER A 116 -2.96 -10.41 -28.92
N ARG A 117 -4.19 -9.89 -28.87
CA ARG A 117 -5.34 -10.48 -28.17
C ARG A 117 -6.41 -11.06 -29.10
N ASN A 118 -6.19 -11.01 -30.40
CA ASN A 118 -7.19 -11.42 -31.40
C ASN A 118 -8.55 -10.69 -31.25
N PHE A 119 -8.55 -9.43 -30.83
CA PHE A 119 -9.75 -8.61 -30.75
C PHE A 119 -9.79 -7.60 -31.91
N PRO A 120 -10.97 -7.35 -32.48
CA PRO A 120 -11.13 -6.27 -33.46
C PRO A 120 -11.01 -4.92 -32.75
N MET A 121 -10.28 -3.98 -33.38
CA MET A 121 -10.20 -2.61 -32.88
C MET A 121 -11.50 -1.87 -33.14
N ASN A 122 -12.10 -1.28 -32.12
CA ASN A 122 -13.27 -0.40 -32.29
C ASN A 122 -12.83 0.93 -32.95
N PRO A 123 -13.58 1.50 -33.89
CA PRO A 123 -13.28 2.80 -34.49
C PRO A 123 -13.06 3.94 -33.49
N SER A 124 -13.73 3.92 -32.34
CA SER A 124 -13.52 4.90 -31.25
C SER A 124 -12.09 4.91 -30.69
N ASN A 125 -11.38 3.76 -30.74
CA ASN A 125 -9.99 3.69 -30.27
C ASN A 125 -9.02 4.54 -31.11
N LYS A 126 -9.39 4.93 -32.33
CA LYS A 126 -8.60 5.87 -33.16
C LYS A 126 -8.42 7.23 -32.48
N LYS A 127 -9.38 7.66 -31.64
CA LYS A 127 -9.27 8.88 -30.83
C LYS A 127 -8.03 8.86 -29.94
N GLN A 128 -7.68 7.70 -29.38
CA GLN A 128 -6.52 7.53 -28.50
C GLN A 128 -5.16 7.76 -29.20
N ALA A 129 -5.16 7.75 -30.55
CA ALA A 129 -3.98 8.08 -31.34
C ALA A 129 -3.86 9.59 -31.66
N MET A 130 -4.83 10.40 -31.27
CA MET A 130 -4.84 11.84 -31.44
C MET A 130 -4.08 12.50 -30.27
N LEU A 131 -2.86 12.96 -30.51
CA LEU A 131 -1.97 13.53 -29.49
C LEU A 131 -1.64 15.00 -29.81
N PRO A 132 -1.26 15.83 -28.82
CA PRO A 132 -0.80 17.19 -29.07
C PRO A 132 0.43 17.18 -30.00
N MET A 133 0.47 18.04 -31.00
CA MET A 133 1.59 18.17 -31.95
C MET A 133 2.91 18.42 -31.19
N GLY A 134 3.95 17.70 -31.61
CA GLY A 134 5.27 17.78 -30.97
C GLY A 134 5.40 17.06 -29.63
N SER A 135 4.34 16.45 -29.12
CA SER A 135 4.44 15.59 -27.91
C SER A 135 5.18 14.29 -28.20
N LYS A 136 5.78 13.71 -27.16
CA LYS A 136 6.44 12.40 -27.25
C LYS A 136 5.47 11.33 -26.79
N CYS A 137 5.11 10.42 -27.67
CA CYS A 137 4.27 9.26 -27.33
C CYS A 137 4.96 8.35 -26.29
N LEU A 138 4.21 7.95 -25.28
CA LEU A 138 4.60 6.97 -24.26
C LEU A 138 3.77 5.70 -24.51
N MET A 139 4.45 4.63 -24.92
CA MET A 139 3.80 3.37 -25.29
C MET A 139 3.14 2.71 -24.08
N ASN A 140 1.93 2.17 -24.26
CA ASN A 140 1.25 1.39 -23.24
C ASN A 140 1.36 -0.10 -23.56
N PRO A 141 2.23 -0.87 -22.89
CA PRO A 141 2.43 -2.28 -23.20
C PRO A 141 1.30 -3.19 -22.70
N VAL A 142 0.41 -2.68 -21.85
CA VAL A 142 -0.61 -3.48 -21.14
C VAL A 142 -2.05 -3.00 -21.40
N GLY A 143 -2.24 -1.90 -22.11
CA GLY A 143 -3.54 -1.29 -22.40
C GLY A 143 -3.61 -0.65 -23.79
N THR A 144 -4.76 -0.05 -24.10
CA THR A 144 -5.00 0.59 -25.41
C THR A 144 -4.62 2.05 -25.45
N ALA A 145 -4.62 2.76 -24.30
CA ALA A 145 -4.40 4.19 -24.24
C ALA A 145 -2.91 4.51 -24.12
N PRO A 146 -2.20 4.95 -25.17
CA PRO A 146 -0.86 5.47 -25.02
C PRO A 146 -0.88 6.77 -24.20
N GLY A 147 0.18 7.00 -23.43
CA GLY A 147 0.42 8.28 -22.80
C GLY A 147 1.22 9.21 -23.71
N PHE A 148 1.50 10.40 -23.22
CA PHE A 148 2.38 11.32 -23.92
C PHE A 148 3.11 12.27 -22.95
N LEU A 149 4.23 12.82 -23.41
CA LEU A 149 4.98 13.86 -22.73
C LEU A 149 4.90 15.14 -23.56
N ILE A 150 4.49 16.23 -22.95
CA ILE A 150 4.49 17.57 -23.55
C ILE A 150 5.03 18.58 -22.55
N LYS A 151 5.74 19.62 -23.08
CA LYS A 151 6.19 20.75 -22.26
C LYS A 151 5.18 21.90 -22.37
N ILE A 152 4.69 22.38 -21.23
CA ILE A 152 3.81 23.54 -21.13
C ILE A 152 4.46 24.52 -20.13
N GLY A 153 4.78 25.73 -20.56
CA GLY A 153 5.59 26.63 -19.74
C GLY A 153 6.97 26.06 -19.42
N GLN A 154 7.31 26.02 -18.13
CA GLN A 154 8.59 25.42 -17.69
C GLN A 154 8.45 23.92 -17.33
N CYS A 155 7.23 23.39 -17.24
CA CYS A 155 6.94 22.05 -16.71
C CYS A 155 6.87 21.00 -17.83
N ASP A 156 7.45 19.83 -17.57
CA ASP A 156 7.28 18.62 -18.37
C ASP A 156 6.08 17.81 -17.84
N PHE A 157 5.02 17.71 -18.64
CA PHE A 157 3.80 16.98 -18.30
C PHE A 157 3.80 15.59 -18.88
N TYR A 158 3.70 14.58 -18.01
CA TYR A 158 3.54 13.17 -18.37
C TYR A 158 2.09 12.77 -18.20
N PHE A 159 1.40 12.51 -19.30
CA PHE A 159 0.01 12.05 -19.31
C PHE A 159 -0.05 10.52 -19.33
N LEU A 160 -0.77 9.93 -18.40
CA LEU A 160 -0.92 8.49 -18.20
C LEU A 160 -2.39 8.08 -18.12
N PRO A 161 -2.73 6.82 -18.48
CA PRO A 161 -4.09 6.31 -18.38
C PRO A 161 -4.66 6.39 -16.96
N GLY A 162 -6.00 6.43 -16.86
CA GLY A 162 -6.70 6.33 -15.57
C GLY A 162 -6.71 4.93 -14.97
N VAL A 163 -6.57 3.87 -15.78
CA VAL A 163 -6.56 2.48 -15.32
C VAL A 163 -5.33 2.21 -14.47
N PRO A 164 -5.48 1.82 -13.17
CA PRO A 164 -4.36 1.83 -12.24
C PRO A 164 -3.17 0.96 -12.63
N PHE A 165 -3.39 -0.25 -13.16
CA PHE A 165 -2.27 -1.13 -13.51
C PHE A 165 -1.50 -0.65 -14.75
N GLU A 166 -2.19 -0.02 -15.71
CA GLU A 166 -1.58 0.61 -16.89
C GLU A 166 -0.72 1.81 -16.49
N MET A 167 -1.31 2.69 -15.70
CA MET A 167 -0.65 3.88 -15.16
C MET A 167 0.63 3.50 -14.41
N ARG A 168 0.55 2.51 -13.51
CA ARG A 168 1.71 2.05 -12.72
C ARG A 168 2.84 1.54 -13.62
N ARG A 169 2.49 0.66 -14.57
CA ARG A 169 3.47 0.09 -15.51
C ARG A 169 4.16 1.18 -16.33
N MET A 170 3.40 2.12 -16.89
CA MET A 170 3.96 3.21 -17.68
C MET A 170 4.78 4.19 -16.83
N LEU A 171 4.34 4.48 -15.60
CA LEU A 171 5.10 5.32 -14.67
C LEU A 171 6.48 4.72 -14.39
N GLU A 172 6.54 3.43 -14.07
CA GLU A 172 7.79 2.75 -13.73
C GLU A 172 8.70 2.57 -14.94
N ASP A 173 8.18 2.12 -16.08
CA ASP A 173 8.99 1.78 -17.25
C ASP A 173 9.43 3.00 -18.06
N GLN A 174 8.64 4.08 -18.06
CA GLN A 174 8.88 5.17 -19.01
C GLN A 174 9.03 6.56 -18.37
N VAL A 175 8.24 6.88 -17.35
CA VAL A 175 8.26 8.20 -16.71
C VAL A 175 9.43 8.31 -15.75
N THR A 176 9.53 7.39 -14.80
CA THR A 176 10.59 7.36 -13.78
C THR A 176 12.00 7.42 -14.39
N PRO A 177 12.38 6.60 -15.40
CA PRO A 177 13.71 6.68 -16.00
C PRO A 177 13.99 8.01 -16.70
N ARG A 178 12.97 8.64 -17.32
CA ARG A 178 13.12 9.94 -17.96
C ARG A 178 13.35 11.07 -16.95
N ILE A 179 12.62 11.01 -15.83
CA ILE A 179 12.79 11.97 -14.73
C ILE A 179 14.19 11.84 -14.12
N LEU A 180 14.63 10.62 -13.81
CA LEU A 180 15.98 10.36 -13.28
C LEU A 180 17.07 10.88 -14.22
N LYS A 181 16.90 10.67 -15.53
CA LYS A 181 17.81 11.21 -16.54
C LYS A 181 17.84 12.75 -16.55
N LYS A 182 16.66 13.39 -16.38
CA LYS A 182 16.57 14.87 -16.31
C LYS A 182 17.18 15.44 -15.05
N GLN A 183 17.03 14.74 -13.90
CA GLN A 183 17.64 15.15 -12.63
C GLN A 183 19.17 15.13 -12.70
N GLY A 184 19.74 14.24 -13.52
CA GLY A 184 21.19 13.99 -13.53
C GLY A 184 21.66 13.40 -12.20
N ASN A 185 22.96 13.16 -12.05
CA ASN A 185 23.55 12.57 -10.82
C ASN A 185 23.72 13.60 -9.68
N LYS A 186 22.76 14.50 -9.48
CA LYS A 186 22.94 15.60 -8.52
C LYS A 186 22.70 15.22 -7.06
N ALA A 187 21.86 14.22 -6.77
CA ALA A 187 21.66 13.73 -5.41
C ALA A 187 21.08 12.30 -5.40
N THR A 188 21.59 11.47 -4.51
CA THR A 188 21.01 10.17 -4.18
C THR A 188 19.86 10.37 -3.22
N CYS A 189 18.73 9.72 -3.49
CA CYS A 189 17.57 9.66 -2.60
C CYS A 189 17.38 8.24 -2.09
N LEU A 190 17.27 8.08 -0.79
CA LEU A 190 17.01 6.80 -0.15
C LEU A 190 15.76 6.91 0.70
N VAL A 191 14.85 5.98 0.52
CA VAL A 191 13.64 5.88 1.35
C VAL A 191 13.63 4.53 2.04
N LYS A 192 13.54 4.56 3.37
CA LYS A 192 13.38 3.35 4.16
C LYS A 192 12.09 3.41 4.96
N THR A 193 11.37 2.28 5.00
CA THR A 193 10.13 2.14 5.76
C THR A 193 10.31 1.09 6.81
N ILE A 194 10.03 1.43 8.08
CA ILE A 194 10.05 0.51 9.21
C ILE A 194 8.61 0.33 9.67
N SER A 195 8.09 -0.91 9.62
CA SER A 195 6.72 -1.22 10.00
C SER A 195 6.62 -1.62 11.47
N THR A 196 5.69 -0.99 12.20
CA THR A 196 5.49 -1.22 13.64
C THR A 196 4.06 -1.57 13.98
N PHE A 197 3.86 -2.29 15.09
CA PHE A 197 2.54 -2.65 15.61
C PHE A 197 2.47 -2.57 17.13
N GLY A 198 1.32 -2.08 17.62
CA GLY A 198 0.99 -2.01 19.05
C GLY A 198 1.51 -0.76 19.76
N LEU A 199 1.66 0.33 19.00
CA LEU A 199 1.81 1.71 19.47
C LEU A 199 0.85 2.59 18.69
N THR A 200 0.48 3.72 19.26
CA THR A 200 -0.18 4.83 18.56
C THR A 200 0.86 5.66 17.79
N GLU A 201 0.41 6.51 16.87
CA GLU A 201 1.30 7.41 16.13
C GLU A 201 2.04 8.35 17.08
N SER A 202 1.33 8.97 18.03
CA SER A 202 1.93 9.86 19.06
C SER A 202 2.98 9.14 19.90
N ALA A 203 2.64 7.94 20.43
CA ALA A 203 3.58 7.16 21.24
C ALA A 203 4.80 6.65 20.45
N THR A 204 4.65 6.50 19.13
CA THR A 204 5.78 6.18 18.23
C THR A 204 6.65 7.41 18.06
N GLY A 205 6.04 8.58 17.76
CA GLY A 205 6.73 9.84 17.55
C GLY A 205 7.56 10.27 18.76
N GLU A 206 6.96 10.26 19.97
CA GLU A 206 7.64 10.58 21.22
C GLU A 206 8.91 9.74 21.46
N ARG A 207 8.86 8.45 21.10
CA ARG A 207 10.02 7.55 21.31
C ARG A 207 11.18 7.79 20.38
N ILE A 208 10.91 8.35 19.21
CA ILE A 208 11.93 8.59 18.17
C ILE A 208 12.11 10.09 17.88
N GLU A 209 11.64 10.97 18.76
CA GLU A 209 11.66 12.41 18.57
C GLU A 209 13.07 12.96 18.28
N GLU A 210 14.08 12.42 18.95
CA GLU A 210 15.50 12.82 18.77
C GLU A 210 16.01 12.61 17.34
N THR A 211 15.34 11.74 16.53
CA THR A 211 15.76 11.51 15.14
C THR A 211 15.65 12.73 14.25
N ASN A 212 14.80 13.69 14.59
CA ASN A 212 14.56 14.90 13.78
C ASN A 212 15.77 15.82 13.69
N ASP A 213 16.65 15.78 14.70
CA ASP A 213 17.82 16.66 14.80
C ASP A 213 19.16 15.94 14.55
N MET A 214 19.12 14.61 14.29
CA MET A 214 20.35 13.83 14.13
C MET A 214 21.10 14.16 12.83
N PHE A 215 20.39 14.27 11.71
CA PHE A 215 20.98 14.52 10.39
C PHE A 215 20.06 15.39 9.54
N PRO A 216 20.47 16.59 9.13
CA PRO A 216 19.61 17.54 8.41
C PRO A 216 19.19 17.04 7.00
N GLU A 217 19.97 16.12 6.40
CA GLU A 217 19.66 15.52 5.11
C GLU A 217 18.65 14.37 5.19
N ILE A 218 18.23 13.95 6.41
CA ILE A 218 17.28 12.85 6.60
C ILE A 218 16.04 13.36 7.33
N ARG A 219 14.92 13.33 6.65
CA ARG A 219 13.60 13.61 7.26
C ARG A 219 12.97 12.31 7.75
N VAL A 220 12.52 12.30 8.99
CA VAL A 220 11.74 11.21 9.57
C VAL A 220 10.27 11.57 9.56
N GLY A 221 9.43 10.66 9.07
CA GLY A 221 7.98 10.83 9.03
C GLY A 221 7.27 9.62 9.60
N LEU A 222 6.06 9.84 10.13
CA LEU A 222 5.16 8.78 10.55
C LEU A 222 3.99 8.68 9.58
N ARG A 223 3.55 7.45 9.31
CA ARG A 223 2.35 7.17 8.54
C ARG A 223 1.48 6.16 9.29
N ALA A 224 0.30 6.60 9.70
CA ALA A 224 -0.71 5.68 10.19
C ALA A 224 -1.32 4.88 9.04
N LYS A 225 -1.19 3.56 9.09
CA LYS A 225 -1.85 2.60 8.21
C LYS A 225 -2.52 1.55 9.10
N PHE A 226 -3.68 1.92 9.63
CA PHE A 226 -4.36 1.11 10.64
C PHE A 226 -4.40 -0.39 10.29
N PRO A 227 -3.99 -1.28 11.24
CA PRO A 227 -3.63 -1.03 12.63
C PRO A 227 -2.10 -0.89 12.87
N GLU A 228 -1.31 -0.62 11.86
CA GLU A 228 0.15 -0.42 11.92
C GLU A 228 0.55 1.06 11.83
N ILE A 229 1.73 1.37 12.35
CA ILE A 229 2.39 2.66 12.14
C ILE A 229 3.69 2.39 11.39
N GLN A 230 3.91 3.14 10.32
CA GLN A 230 5.15 3.11 9.54
C GLN A 230 6.02 4.31 9.91
N VAL A 231 7.26 4.06 10.28
CA VAL A 231 8.31 5.07 10.38
C VAL A 231 9.00 5.13 9.02
N LYS A 232 9.01 6.30 8.40
CA LYS A 232 9.62 6.52 7.09
C LYS A 232 10.82 7.43 7.22
N LEU A 233 11.95 6.97 6.74
CA LEU A 233 13.19 7.73 6.65
C LEU A 233 13.37 8.17 5.20
N TYR A 234 13.42 9.47 4.96
CA TYR A 234 13.65 10.07 3.64
C TYR A 234 15.00 10.75 3.67
N GLY A 235 16.00 10.13 3.08
CA GLY A 235 17.35 10.64 2.99
C GLY A 235 17.65 11.20 1.60
N ARG A 236 18.39 12.34 1.54
CA ARG A 236 18.84 12.94 0.31
C ARG A 236 20.19 13.59 0.46
N SER A 237 21.18 13.19 -0.35
CA SER A 237 22.53 13.75 -0.33
C SER A 237 23.24 13.57 -1.67
N VAL A 238 24.20 14.44 -1.97
CA VAL A 238 25.12 14.27 -3.09
C VAL A 238 26.17 13.19 -2.79
N ASN A 239 26.41 12.90 -1.50
CA ASN A 239 27.31 11.84 -1.06
C ASN A 239 26.48 10.62 -0.62
N GLU A 240 26.42 9.61 -1.47
CA GLU A 240 25.64 8.39 -1.23
C GLU A 240 26.14 7.57 -0.05
N ASP A 241 27.46 7.45 0.11
CA ASP A 241 28.05 6.63 1.17
C ASP A 241 27.78 7.23 2.55
N THR A 242 27.96 8.55 2.69
CA THR A 242 27.60 9.27 3.92
C THR A 242 26.10 9.13 4.22
N LEU A 243 25.26 9.27 3.19
CA LEU A 243 23.81 9.11 3.37
C LEU A 243 23.44 7.71 3.87
N LYS A 244 24.01 6.66 3.27
CA LYS A 244 23.78 5.26 3.72
C LYS A 244 24.20 5.04 5.17
N GLN A 245 25.36 5.58 5.55
CA GLN A 245 25.86 5.49 6.94
C GLN A 245 24.92 6.20 7.91
N ASN A 246 24.51 7.43 7.63
CA ASN A 246 23.61 8.20 8.48
C ASN A 246 22.21 7.56 8.56
N MET A 247 21.69 7.02 7.46
CA MET A 247 20.44 6.23 7.44
C MET A 247 20.54 5.01 8.34
N ALA A 248 21.65 4.28 8.31
CA ALA A 248 21.87 3.10 9.16
C ALA A 248 21.94 3.48 10.66
N ILE A 249 22.53 4.64 11.01
CA ILE A 249 22.57 5.13 12.39
C ILE A 249 21.15 5.44 12.90
N ILE A 250 20.33 6.15 12.12
CA ILE A 250 18.94 6.42 12.49
C ILE A 250 18.13 5.12 12.60
N GLU A 251 18.30 4.21 11.65
CA GLU A 251 17.62 2.91 11.68
C GLU A 251 17.92 2.16 12.98
N LYS A 252 19.20 2.09 13.37
CA LYS A 252 19.61 1.44 14.60
C LYS A 252 19.00 2.13 15.83
N TYR A 253 19.00 3.45 15.87
CA TYR A 253 18.35 4.21 16.93
C TYR A 253 16.85 3.90 17.04
N VAL A 254 16.12 3.88 15.91
CA VAL A 254 14.71 3.52 15.85
C VAL A 254 14.49 2.09 16.35
N GLN A 255 15.38 1.14 15.98
CA GLN A 255 15.32 -0.24 16.45
C GLN A 255 15.49 -0.33 17.98
N GLU A 256 16.41 0.39 18.55
CA GLU A 256 16.63 0.43 19.99
C GLU A 256 15.42 1.00 20.76
N LYS A 257 14.83 2.09 20.25
CA LYS A 257 13.69 2.78 20.89
C LYS A 257 12.35 2.03 20.73
N LEU A 258 12.11 1.39 19.61
CA LEU A 258 10.84 0.71 19.34
C LEU A 258 10.90 -0.82 19.60
N GLY A 259 12.06 -1.42 19.54
CA GLY A 259 12.32 -2.81 19.91
C GLY A 259 11.33 -3.80 19.29
N ARG A 260 10.72 -4.63 20.13
CA ARG A 260 9.76 -5.69 19.71
C ARG A 260 8.47 -5.17 19.04
N LYS A 261 8.25 -3.86 19.01
CA LYS A 261 7.13 -3.25 18.28
C LYS A 261 7.37 -3.24 16.77
N ILE A 262 8.62 -3.26 16.34
CA ILE A 262 8.98 -3.42 14.94
C ILE A 262 8.72 -4.84 14.50
N PHE A 263 8.05 -5.00 13.37
CA PHE A 263 7.87 -6.30 12.75
C PHE A 263 8.53 -6.42 11.38
N SER A 264 8.85 -5.31 10.71
CA SER A 264 9.66 -5.29 9.49
C SER A 264 10.52 -4.03 9.43
N LEU A 265 11.78 -4.19 9.01
CA LEU A 265 12.71 -3.11 8.70
C LEU A 265 12.65 -2.70 7.23
N GLU A 266 11.97 -3.48 6.40
CA GLU A 266 11.86 -3.28 4.95
C GLU A 266 10.44 -2.87 4.51
N GLY A 267 9.58 -2.47 5.46
CA GLY A 267 8.22 -2.04 5.15
C GLY A 267 7.26 -3.15 4.73
N GLU A 268 7.66 -4.42 4.90
CA GLU A 268 6.82 -5.58 4.57
C GLU A 268 5.50 -5.55 5.36
N ALA A 269 4.45 -6.15 4.81
CA ALA A 269 3.23 -6.42 5.55
C ALA A 269 3.44 -7.56 6.56
N MET A 270 2.66 -7.58 7.64
CA MET A 270 2.78 -8.58 8.71
C MET A 270 2.63 -10.02 8.18
N GLU A 271 1.68 -10.24 7.27
CA GLU A 271 1.44 -11.53 6.62
C GLU A 271 2.63 -12.00 5.77
N ALA A 272 3.34 -11.10 5.12
CA ALA A 272 4.55 -11.41 4.37
C ALA A 272 5.69 -11.85 5.31
N VAL A 273 5.87 -11.13 6.41
CA VAL A 273 6.86 -11.48 7.45
C VAL A 273 6.55 -12.86 8.05
N VAL A 274 5.28 -13.11 8.41
CA VAL A 274 4.85 -14.42 8.95
C VAL A 274 5.07 -15.53 7.92
N GLY A 275 4.68 -15.32 6.66
CA GLY A 275 4.88 -16.29 5.59
C GLY A 275 6.35 -16.61 5.35
N ARG A 276 7.22 -15.59 5.34
CA ARG A 276 8.68 -15.77 5.24
C ARG A 276 9.24 -16.60 6.40
N LEU A 277 8.83 -16.30 7.64
CA LEU A 277 9.27 -17.04 8.82
C LEU A 277 8.79 -18.50 8.81
N LEU A 278 7.56 -18.76 8.39
CA LEU A 278 7.03 -20.14 8.25
C LEU A 278 7.80 -20.91 7.20
N ARG A 279 8.05 -20.34 6.02
CA ARG A 279 8.88 -20.97 4.97
C ARG A 279 10.30 -21.28 5.44
N GLN A 280 10.95 -20.34 6.11
CA GLN A 280 12.30 -20.55 6.67
C GLN A 280 12.37 -21.73 7.64
N LYS A 281 11.26 -22.04 8.31
CA LYS A 281 11.16 -23.18 9.25
C LYS A 281 10.61 -24.45 8.61
N GLY A 282 10.20 -24.43 7.36
CA GLY A 282 9.47 -25.56 6.74
C GLY A 282 8.18 -25.89 7.49
N ALA A 283 7.52 -24.88 8.08
CA ALA A 283 6.39 -25.06 8.99
C ALA A 283 5.05 -24.72 8.34
N GLY A 284 4.05 -25.59 8.56
CA GLY A 284 2.68 -25.39 8.09
C GLY A 284 1.82 -24.64 9.12
N LEU A 285 0.87 -23.83 8.61
CA LEU A 285 -0.11 -23.06 9.39
C LEU A 285 -1.54 -23.47 9.04
N ALA A 286 -2.35 -23.66 10.07
CA ALA A 286 -3.81 -23.82 9.96
C ALA A 286 -4.54 -22.75 10.77
N LEU A 287 -5.67 -22.27 10.27
CA LEU A 287 -6.47 -21.22 10.89
C LEU A 287 -7.87 -21.71 11.30
N ALA A 288 -8.34 -21.21 12.45
CA ALA A 288 -9.73 -21.30 12.89
C ALA A 288 -10.24 -19.87 13.18
N GLU A 289 -11.00 -19.32 12.25
CA GLU A 289 -11.52 -17.95 12.37
C GLU A 289 -12.99 -17.95 12.80
N SER A 290 -13.33 -17.04 13.71
CA SER A 290 -14.72 -16.73 14.05
C SER A 290 -14.98 -15.24 13.81
N CYS A 291 -14.66 -14.38 14.75
CA CYS A 291 -14.93 -12.93 14.66
C CYS A 291 -14.18 -12.20 13.51
N THR A 292 -13.07 -12.71 13.05
CA THR A 292 -12.30 -12.16 11.92
C THR A 292 -12.91 -12.56 10.56
N GLY A 293 -13.65 -13.68 10.50
CA GLY A 293 -14.47 -14.05 9.35
C GLY A 293 -13.69 -14.23 8.05
N GLY A 294 -12.55 -14.92 8.09
CA GLY A 294 -11.71 -15.19 6.93
C GLY A 294 -10.66 -14.10 6.63
N LEU A 295 -10.59 -13.04 7.43
CA LEU A 295 -9.66 -11.92 7.15
C LEU A 295 -8.19 -12.32 7.27
N ILE A 296 -7.84 -13.23 8.21
CA ILE A 296 -6.46 -13.69 8.35
C ILE A 296 -6.08 -14.55 7.14
N ALA A 297 -6.96 -15.46 6.73
CA ALA A 297 -6.78 -16.28 5.55
C ALA A 297 -6.63 -15.42 4.28
N HIS A 298 -7.51 -14.43 4.10
CA HIS A 298 -7.44 -13.48 3.00
C HIS A 298 -6.07 -12.79 2.95
N ARG A 299 -5.61 -12.21 4.05
CA ARG A 299 -4.30 -11.54 4.11
C ARG A 299 -3.13 -12.46 3.78
N LEU A 300 -3.13 -13.69 4.27
CA LEU A 300 -2.07 -14.66 3.99
C LEU A 300 -2.04 -15.07 2.51
N THR A 301 -3.22 -15.23 1.90
CA THR A 301 -3.34 -15.63 0.48
C THR A 301 -3.05 -14.50 -0.52
N GLU A 302 -3.03 -13.24 -0.09
CA GLU A 302 -2.51 -12.12 -0.89
C GLU A 302 -0.99 -12.24 -1.15
N ILE A 303 -0.28 -13.05 -0.34
CA ILE A 303 1.15 -13.26 -0.51
C ILE A 303 1.41 -14.42 -1.47
N SER A 304 2.07 -14.13 -2.59
CA SER A 304 2.47 -15.16 -3.55
C SER A 304 3.33 -16.25 -2.89
N GLY A 305 3.05 -17.51 -3.20
CA GLY A 305 3.70 -18.68 -2.57
C GLY A 305 3.15 -19.01 -1.18
N SER A 306 1.98 -18.51 -0.80
CA SER A 306 1.34 -18.85 0.47
C SER A 306 0.99 -20.34 0.59
N SER A 307 0.81 -21.05 -0.53
CA SER A 307 0.57 -22.51 -0.57
C SER A 307 1.69 -23.34 0.06
N ASP A 308 2.90 -22.80 0.17
CA ASP A 308 4.04 -23.51 0.76
C ASP A 308 3.88 -23.73 2.28
N TYR A 309 3.08 -22.87 2.94
CA TYR A 309 2.91 -22.90 4.40
C TYR A 309 1.46 -22.83 4.88
N PHE A 310 0.53 -22.38 4.08
CA PHE A 310 -0.87 -22.19 4.48
C PHE A 310 -1.71 -23.39 4.05
N LEU A 311 -2.03 -24.28 5.01
CA LEU A 311 -2.61 -25.59 4.74
C LEU A 311 -4.14 -25.65 4.88
N PHE A 312 -4.71 -24.81 5.78
CA PHE A 312 -6.13 -24.86 6.08
C PHE A 312 -6.62 -23.55 6.70
N SER A 313 -7.86 -23.19 6.40
CA SER A 313 -8.63 -22.20 7.16
C SER A 313 -10.10 -22.57 7.25
N GLY A 314 -10.62 -22.63 8.46
CA GLY A 314 -12.04 -22.81 8.73
C GLY A 314 -12.68 -21.58 9.36
N VAL A 315 -13.68 -20.98 8.70
CA VAL A 315 -14.52 -19.93 9.30
C VAL A 315 -15.64 -20.61 10.09
N THR A 316 -15.33 -21.02 11.32
CA THR A 316 -16.26 -21.71 12.22
C THR A 316 -17.07 -20.71 13.04
N TYR A 317 -18.04 -20.05 12.38
CA TYR A 317 -18.74 -18.90 12.93
C TYR A 317 -19.75 -19.27 14.04
N SER A 318 -20.54 -20.33 13.83
CA SER A 318 -21.48 -20.82 14.82
C SER A 318 -20.84 -21.76 15.87
N ASN A 319 -21.45 -21.95 17.02
CA ASN A 319 -21.00 -22.91 18.02
C ASN A 319 -21.04 -24.35 17.47
N ALA A 320 -22.09 -24.69 16.73
CA ALA A 320 -22.22 -26.01 16.08
C ALA A 320 -21.05 -26.28 15.10
N ALA A 321 -20.62 -25.27 14.31
CA ALA A 321 -19.48 -25.41 13.44
C ALA A 321 -18.17 -25.60 14.23
N LYS A 322 -17.97 -24.89 15.34
CA LYS A 322 -16.82 -25.09 16.24
C LYS A 322 -16.74 -26.53 16.76
N VAL A 323 -17.86 -27.08 17.17
CA VAL A 323 -17.93 -28.48 17.64
C VAL A 323 -17.67 -29.45 16.49
N LYS A 324 -18.47 -29.36 15.43
CA LYS A 324 -18.46 -30.34 14.32
C LYS A 324 -17.15 -30.36 13.54
N VAL A 325 -16.58 -29.19 13.29
CA VAL A 325 -15.38 -29.07 12.44
C VAL A 325 -14.11 -29.16 13.26
N LEU A 326 -14.03 -28.42 14.38
CA LEU A 326 -12.78 -28.28 15.15
C LEU A 326 -12.69 -29.17 16.38
N GLY A 327 -13.77 -29.91 16.71
CA GLY A 327 -13.84 -30.75 17.92
C GLY A 327 -13.85 -29.95 19.23
N VAL A 328 -14.34 -28.70 19.19
CA VAL A 328 -14.50 -27.87 20.40
C VAL A 328 -15.56 -28.52 21.31
N SER A 329 -15.26 -28.61 22.60
CA SER A 329 -16.14 -29.21 23.59
C SER A 329 -17.48 -28.46 23.75
N GLU A 330 -18.60 -29.12 23.57
CA GLU A 330 -19.94 -28.54 23.82
C GLU A 330 -20.09 -28.07 25.27
N ASN A 331 -19.62 -28.86 26.23
CA ASN A 331 -19.60 -28.49 27.65
C ASN A 331 -18.74 -27.26 27.90
N GLY A 332 -17.61 -27.13 27.16
CA GLY A 332 -16.76 -25.96 27.22
C GLY A 332 -17.49 -24.71 26.71
N LEU A 333 -18.21 -24.80 25.61
CA LEU A 333 -19.03 -23.71 25.05
C LEU A 333 -20.17 -23.30 25.98
N LEU A 334 -20.85 -24.27 26.60
CA LEU A 334 -21.93 -24.01 27.58
C LEU A 334 -21.36 -23.30 28.82
N LYS A 335 -20.23 -23.74 29.33
CA LYS A 335 -19.65 -23.22 30.57
C LYS A 335 -18.99 -21.85 30.41
N TYR A 336 -18.26 -21.60 29.31
CA TYR A 336 -17.42 -20.41 29.13
C TYR A 336 -17.94 -19.46 28.06
N GLY A 337 -18.87 -19.90 27.19
CA GLY A 337 -19.27 -19.19 25.99
C GLY A 337 -18.18 -19.23 24.91
N ALA A 338 -18.56 -18.85 23.69
CA ALA A 338 -17.65 -18.91 22.54
C ALA A 338 -16.43 -17.99 22.66
N VAL A 339 -16.58 -16.85 23.36
CA VAL A 339 -15.50 -15.87 23.52
C VAL A 339 -14.78 -16.12 24.84
N HIS A 340 -13.84 -17.06 24.80
CA HIS A 340 -13.03 -17.43 25.95
C HIS A 340 -11.71 -18.07 25.51
N GLU A 341 -10.64 -17.88 26.29
CA GLU A 341 -9.28 -18.37 25.97
C GLU A 341 -9.24 -19.91 25.83
N LYS A 342 -9.96 -20.65 26.68
CA LYS A 342 -10.06 -22.11 26.57
C LYS A 342 -10.72 -22.57 25.27
N ILE A 343 -11.69 -21.81 24.76
CA ILE A 343 -12.34 -22.11 23.47
C ILE A 343 -11.39 -21.74 22.32
N ALA A 344 -10.71 -20.60 22.39
CA ALA A 344 -9.67 -20.25 21.42
C ALA A 344 -8.56 -21.31 21.36
N ALA A 345 -8.11 -21.83 22.51
CA ALA A 345 -7.15 -22.93 22.56
C ALA A 345 -7.65 -24.18 21.81
N GLN A 346 -8.87 -24.61 22.08
CA GLN A 346 -9.46 -25.79 21.43
C GLN A 346 -9.62 -25.57 19.92
N MET A 347 -10.06 -24.38 19.50
CA MET A 347 -10.15 -24.02 18.08
C MET A 347 -8.78 -24.10 17.38
N ALA A 348 -7.73 -23.58 18.01
CA ALA A 348 -6.37 -23.61 17.44
C ALA A 348 -5.86 -25.05 17.28
N VAL A 349 -6.01 -25.87 18.34
CA VAL A 349 -5.63 -27.30 18.32
C VAL A 349 -6.44 -28.06 17.29
N GLY A 350 -7.76 -27.79 17.19
CA GLY A 350 -8.63 -28.43 16.20
C GLY A 350 -8.17 -28.15 14.77
N ALA A 351 -7.89 -26.89 14.44
CA ALA A 351 -7.39 -26.52 13.11
C ALA A 351 -6.01 -27.17 12.81
N GLN A 352 -5.11 -27.13 13.78
CA GLN A 352 -3.78 -27.77 13.67
C GLN A 352 -3.91 -29.26 13.32
N LYS A 353 -4.75 -29.99 14.03
CA LYS A 353 -4.97 -31.42 13.85
C LYS A 353 -5.58 -31.76 12.49
N ILE A 354 -6.64 -31.04 12.07
CA ILE A 354 -7.31 -31.27 10.80
C ILE A 354 -6.34 -31.18 9.62
N ALA A 355 -5.45 -30.20 9.65
CA ALA A 355 -4.50 -29.94 8.57
C ALA A 355 -3.17 -30.71 8.72
N GLY A 356 -2.89 -31.36 9.85
CA GLY A 356 -1.56 -31.86 10.14
C GLY A 356 -0.51 -30.74 10.17
N ALA A 357 -0.94 -29.50 10.53
CA ALA A 357 -0.08 -28.33 10.48
C ALA A 357 0.86 -28.24 11.70
N THR A 358 2.01 -27.58 11.52
CA THR A 358 2.95 -27.30 12.62
C THR A 358 2.34 -26.33 13.63
N TYR A 359 1.62 -25.33 13.14
CA TYR A 359 0.97 -24.29 13.95
C TYR A 359 -0.54 -24.21 13.65
N GLY A 360 -1.32 -24.05 14.72
CA GLY A 360 -2.76 -23.74 14.62
C GLY A 360 -3.02 -22.36 15.23
N LEU A 361 -3.64 -21.45 14.52
CA LEU A 361 -3.97 -20.12 15.02
C LEU A 361 -5.48 -19.90 14.99
N SER A 362 -6.04 -19.38 16.08
CA SER A 362 -7.48 -19.15 16.17
C SER A 362 -7.84 -17.76 16.68
N THR A 363 -9.03 -17.30 16.29
CA THR A 363 -9.64 -16.06 16.78
C THR A 363 -11.11 -16.28 17.12
N THR A 364 -11.53 -15.86 18.32
CA THR A 364 -12.94 -15.78 18.71
C THR A 364 -13.16 -14.51 19.52
N GLY A 365 -14.23 -13.74 19.25
CA GLY A 365 -14.39 -12.43 19.85
C GLY A 365 -15.67 -11.71 19.44
N ILE A 366 -15.80 -10.48 19.89
CA ILE A 366 -16.94 -9.59 19.67
C ILE A 366 -16.46 -8.36 18.89
N ALA A 367 -16.64 -8.39 17.58
CA ALA A 367 -16.18 -7.31 16.71
C ALA A 367 -17.14 -6.09 16.67
N GLY A 368 -18.36 -6.25 17.18
CA GLY A 368 -19.37 -5.19 17.24
C GLY A 368 -20.15 -4.99 15.92
N PRO A 369 -21.03 -3.96 15.84
CA PRO A 369 -21.35 -3.01 16.93
C PRO A 369 -22.17 -3.64 18.08
N GLY A 370 -22.90 -4.72 17.84
CA GLY A 370 -23.69 -5.46 18.85
C GLY A 370 -22.95 -6.67 19.42
N GLY A 371 -23.64 -7.41 20.31
CA GLY A 371 -23.16 -8.68 20.88
C GLY A 371 -22.25 -8.55 22.10
N GLY A 372 -21.99 -7.36 22.60
CA GLY A 372 -21.27 -7.14 23.84
C GLY A 372 -22.14 -7.37 25.08
N THR A 373 -21.49 -7.78 26.18
CA THR A 373 -22.08 -7.87 27.53
C THR A 373 -21.18 -7.05 28.50
N GLN A 374 -21.63 -6.88 29.73
CA GLN A 374 -20.81 -6.22 30.76
C GLN A 374 -19.48 -6.94 31.01
N GLU A 375 -19.48 -8.28 30.94
CA GLU A 375 -18.26 -9.09 31.15
C GLU A 375 -17.39 -9.20 29.89
N LYS A 376 -18.00 -9.12 28.72
CA LYS A 376 -17.35 -9.26 27.41
C LYS A 376 -17.82 -8.17 26.47
N SER A 377 -17.24 -6.99 26.60
CA SER A 377 -17.60 -5.82 25.80
C SER A 377 -17.17 -5.98 24.32
N VAL A 378 -17.80 -5.18 23.45
CA VAL A 378 -17.36 -5.04 22.04
C VAL A 378 -15.87 -4.68 22.00
N GLY A 379 -15.14 -5.28 21.08
CA GLY A 379 -13.67 -5.14 21.01
C GLY A 379 -12.91 -6.24 21.76
N THR A 380 -13.59 -7.16 22.45
CA THR A 380 -12.95 -8.32 23.10
C THR A 380 -12.63 -9.41 22.08
N VAL A 381 -11.38 -9.90 22.10
CA VAL A 381 -10.93 -11.07 21.31
C VAL A 381 -10.11 -12.01 22.17
N CYS A 382 -10.36 -13.31 22.02
CA CYS A 382 -9.51 -14.38 22.51
C CYS A 382 -8.80 -15.01 21.32
N ILE A 383 -7.48 -15.16 21.43
CA ILE A 383 -6.60 -15.73 20.41
C ILE A 383 -5.97 -17.00 21.00
N GLY A 384 -5.94 -18.08 20.23
CA GLY A 384 -5.24 -19.31 20.53
C GLY A 384 -4.17 -19.59 19.50
N LEU A 385 -3.00 -20.02 19.95
CA LEU A 385 -1.90 -20.47 19.11
C LEU A 385 -1.43 -21.83 19.61
N ALA A 386 -1.71 -22.87 18.86
CA ALA A 386 -1.15 -24.20 19.06
C ALA A 386 0.21 -24.28 18.37
N THR A 387 1.22 -24.66 19.13
CA THR A 387 2.59 -24.94 18.64
C THR A 387 2.88 -26.43 18.76
N PRO A 388 3.99 -26.96 18.27
CA PRO A 388 4.36 -28.37 18.51
C PRO A 388 4.47 -28.72 19.99
N GLU A 389 4.81 -27.77 20.86
CA GLU A 389 5.13 -28.02 22.26
C GLU A 389 4.00 -27.64 23.23
N LYS A 390 3.26 -26.57 22.91
CA LYS A 390 2.30 -25.96 23.84
C LYS A 390 1.18 -25.22 23.13
N VAL A 391 0.16 -24.85 23.89
CA VAL A 391 -0.89 -23.94 23.44
C VAL A 391 -0.78 -22.62 24.19
N ILE A 392 -0.65 -21.54 23.45
CA ILE A 392 -0.56 -20.17 23.96
C ILE A 392 -1.93 -19.51 23.73
N THR A 393 -2.45 -18.85 24.75
CA THR A 393 -3.72 -18.11 24.66
C THR A 393 -3.55 -16.69 25.15
N GLY A 394 -4.42 -15.81 24.69
CA GLY A 394 -4.51 -14.44 25.19
C GLY A 394 -5.88 -13.85 24.96
N LYS A 395 -6.37 -13.11 25.97
CA LYS A 395 -7.56 -12.27 25.88
C LYS A 395 -7.13 -10.81 25.75
N TYR A 396 -7.64 -10.13 24.73
CA TYR A 396 -7.32 -8.73 24.44
C TYR A 396 -8.61 -7.93 24.30
N HIS A 397 -8.50 -6.63 24.56
CA HIS A 397 -9.59 -5.68 24.37
C HIS A 397 -9.10 -4.48 23.59
N PHE A 398 -9.84 -4.14 22.52
CA PHE A 398 -9.57 -2.99 21.64
C PHE A 398 -10.85 -2.14 21.55
N PRO A 399 -10.85 -0.91 22.11
CA PRO A 399 -12.06 -0.10 22.28
C PRO A 399 -12.48 0.63 20.98
N PHE A 400 -12.47 -0.06 19.84
CA PHE A 400 -12.93 0.55 18.58
C PHE A 400 -14.44 0.36 18.40
N GLY A 401 -15.14 1.44 18.06
CA GLY A 401 -16.59 1.40 17.80
C GLY A 401 -16.97 0.76 16.46
N GLN A 402 -16.02 0.64 15.54
CA GLN A 402 -16.25 0.14 14.18
C GLN A 402 -15.81 -1.31 14.01
N ARG A 403 -16.73 -2.13 13.48
CA ARG A 403 -16.51 -3.57 13.28
C ARG A 403 -15.29 -3.88 12.41
N TRP A 404 -15.07 -3.12 11.33
CA TRP A 404 -13.93 -3.37 10.46
C TRP A 404 -12.59 -3.10 11.17
N MET A 405 -12.54 -2.10 12.04
CA MET A 405 -11.35 -1.80 12.84
C MET A 405 -11.04 -2.95 13.81
N ASN A 406 -12.06 -3.44 14.52
CA ASN A 406 -11.90 -4.56 15.42
C ASN A 406 -11.43 -5.82 14.67
N LYS A 407 -12.04 -6.16 13.54
CA LYS A 407 -11.58 -7.30 12.71
C LYS A 407 -10.12 -7.13 12.28
N SER A 408 -9.73 -5.94 11.83
CA SER A 408 -8.37 -5.67 11.35
C SER A 408 -7.33 -5.81 12.46
N ILE A 409 -7.59 -5.23 13.65
CA ILE A 409 -6.64 -5.32 14.76
C ILE A 409 -6.59 -6.71 15.39
N PHE A 410 -7.71 -7.46 15.40
CA PHE A 410 -7.75 -8.85 15.86
C PHE A 410 -6.88 -9.74 14.97
N ALA A 411 -7.01 -9.60 13.64
CA ALA A 411 -6.20 -10.32 12.67
C ALA A 411 -4.71 -9.97 12.82
N MET A 412 -4.40 -8.68 12.94
CA MET A 412 -3.03 -8.22 13.13
C MET A 412 -2.42 -8.73 14.43
N LYS A 413 -3.19 -8.71 15.53
CA LYS A 413 -2.74 -9.21 16.83
C LYS A 413 -2.51 -10.73 16.82
N ALA A 414 -3.34 -11.48 16.11
CA ALA A 414 -3.17 -12.92 15.94
C ALA A 414 -1.89 -13.25 15.15
N LEU A 415 -1.66 -12.56 14.04
CA LEU A 415 -0.43 -12.71 13.25
C LEU A 415 0.82 -12.27 14.03
N ASP A 416 0.75 -11.18 14.83
CA ASP A 416 1.88 -10.75 15.67
C ASP A 416 2.21 -11.77 16.78
N LEU A 417 1.19 -12.45 17.34
CA LEU A 417 1.41 -13.52 18.30
C LEU A 417 2.18 -14.68 17.66
N LEU A 418 1.77 -15.12 16.49
CA LEU A 418 2.46 -16.17 15.72
C LEU A 418 3.89 -15.73 15.33
N ARG A 419 4.06 -14.51 14.79
CA ARG A 419 5.37 -13.95 14.45
C ARG A 419 6.35 -14.01 15.62
N ARG A 420 5.89 -13.58 16.80
CA ARG A 420 6.73 -13.56 18.01
C ARG A 420 7.14 -14.96 18.45
N GLU A 421 6.28 -15.94 18.29
CA GLU A 421 6.61 -17.33 18.62
C GLU A 421 7.60 -17.91 17.61
N LEU A 422 7.40 -17.64 16.32
CA LEU A 422 8.32 -18.05 15.26
C LEU A 422 9.75 -17.49 15.47
N LEU A 423 9.88 -16.29 16.03
CA LEU A 423 11.18 -15.67 16.31
C LEU A 423 11.87 -16.26 17.53
N LYS A 424 11.16 -16.77 18.55
CA LYS A 424 11.77 -17.35 19.74
C LYS A 424 12.58 -18.62 19.44
N THR A 425 12.10 -19.42 18.51
CA THR A 425 12.72 -20.69 18.12
C THR A 425 13.98 -20.51 17.24
N GLN A 426 14.42 -19.28 16.96
CA GLN A 426 15.67 -19.00 16.23
C GLN A 426 16.86 -18.75 17.18
N GLN A 427 16.61 -18.65 18.50
CA GLN A 427 17.64 -18.31 19.50
C GLN A 427 18.09 -19.52 20.35
N GLY A 428 17.71 -20.74 19.92
CA GLY A 428 18.11 -21.98 20.58
C GLY A 428 19.08 -22.84 19.75
#